data_90c5b0e03a57d72e1eadb93ba845532e
#
_entry.id   90c5b0e03a57d72e1eadb93ba845532e
#
_cell.length_a   1.000
_cell.length_b   1.000
_cell.length_c   1.000
_cell.angle_alpha   90.00
_cell.angle_beta   90.00
_cell.angle_gamma   90.00
#
_symmetry.space_group_name_H-M   'P 1'
#
loop_
_entity.id
_entity.type
_entity.pdbx_description
1 polymer ?
#
loop_
_entity_poly.entity_id
_entity_poly.type
_entity_poly.pdbx_seq_one_letter_code
_entity_poly.pdbx_strand_id
1 'polypeptide(L)'
;DTEYVFKLREDACFWDGTPVTAQDVKFSLDRAKGMPKTKSNTSKIEEVTVNGDHEVTIKLTEPYAAFKTIVTQHNLSILSEKAVTEAGDSYGDVDNLLGSGPFKVTEWVPNDHYTLVRNDNYWGEMPIATSITCRVIPEGSARTIALEAGEIDVVWSVDPTDCANVESNPDVKLLSQPSTGIDYVGMNTQKEKFSDKRVRQAINYALDKQTFVDTIIEGRGLVANSYINAAIPGWTDEVEAYPYDPAKAKELLAEAGYPNGFECKIYVNGDVRTRSAQIIQAQLAEVGITVDISTYEWGALLDSLNAGEHEMFLLGWSNSSGWKYLPVILFRKPWSNR
;
A
#
# COMPACT_ATOMS: atom_id res chain seq x y z
N ASP A 1 5.54 26.77 1.76
CA ASP A 1 5.70 27.32 0.41
C ASP A 1 4.58 26.81 -0.48
N THR A 2 4.18 27.66 -1.42
CA THR A 2 3.17 27.37 -2.46
C THR A 2 3.77 27.34 -3.85
N GLU A 3 5.08 27.57 -3.98
CA GLU A 3 5.78 27.57 -5.24
C GLU A 3 7.08 26.79 -5.10
N TYR A 4 7.33 25.89 -6.06
CA TYR A 4 8.49 25.02 -6.11
C TYR A 4 9.09 25.04 -7.51
N VAL A 5 10.36 25.38 -7.60
CA VAL A 5 11.15 25.34 -8.84
C VAL A 5 11.99 24.06 -8.84
N PHE A 6 11.82 23.23 -9.86
CA PHE A 6 12.61 22.02 -10.06
C PHE A 6 13.50 22.18 -11.28
N LYS A 7 14.79 21.89 -11.09
CA LYS A 7 15.76 21.76 -12.16
C LYS A 7 15.93 20.28 -12.49
N LEU A 8 15.72 19.95 -13.74
CA LEU A 8 15.89 18.60 -14.26
C LEU A 8 17.36 18.33 -14.58
N ARG A 9 17.74 17.06 -14.52
CA ARG A 9 19.03 16.62 -15.01
C ARG A 9 19.07 16.78 -16.53
N GLU A 10 20.17 17.26 -17.07
CA GLU A 10 20.36 17.43 -18.52
C GLU A 10 20.67 16.10 -19.24
N ASP A 11 21.17 15.10 -18.49
CA ASP A 11 21.55 13.78 -18.99
C ASP A 11 20.43 12.74 -18.92
N ALA A 12 19.28 13.07 -18.32
CA ALA A 12 18.16 12.14 -18.20
C ALA A 12 17.52 11.89 -19.58
N CYS A 13 17.35 10.61 -19.92
CA CYS A 13 16.70 10.20 -21.17
C CYS A 13 15.74 9.03 -20.96
N PHE A 14 14.81 8.89 -21.89
CA PHE A 14 13.96 7.71 -21.99
C PHE A 14 14.72 6.51 -22.58
N TRP A 15 14.09 5.33 -22.59
CA TRP A 15 14.70 4.08 -23.04
C TRP A 15 15.13 4.11 -24.51
N ASP A 16 14.53 4.96 -25.33
CA ASP A 16 14.87 5.17 -26.75
C ASP A 16 15.99 6.20 -26.94
N GLY A 17 16.50 6.78 -25.84
CA GLY A 17 17.55 7.80 -25.86
C GLY A 17 17.03 9.22 -26.04
N THR A 18 15.73 9.45 -26.19
CA THR A 18 15.17 10.81 -26.24
C THR A 18 15.28 11.49 -24.87
N PRO A 19 15.62 12.80 -24.81
CA PRO A 19 15.80 13.49 -23.54
C PRO A 19 14.47 13.62 -22.78
N VAL A 20 14.56 13.57 -21.44
CA VAL A 20 13.44 13.93 -20.55
C VAL A 20 13.43 15.44 -20.38
N THR A 21 12.33 16.08 -20.72
CA THR A 21 12.20 17.54 -20.73
C THR A 21 11.23 18.06 -19.69
N ALA A 22 11.28 19.35 -19.43
CA ALA A 22 10.31 20.06 -18.60
C ALA A 22 8.87 19.97 -19.16
N GLN A 23 8.73 19.83 -20.48
CA GLN A 23 7.44 19.62 -21.14
C GLN A 23 6.85 18.25 -20.76
N ASP A 24 7.67 17.19 -20.68
CA ASP A 24 7.24 15.87 -20.25
C ASP A 24 6.76 15.89 -18.78
N VAL A 25 7.43 16.66 -17.91
CA VAL A 25 7.02 16.86 -16.52
C VAL A 25 5.64 17.53 -16.45
N LYS A 26 5.47 18.64 -17.21
CA LYS A 26 4.18 19.34 -17.27
C LYS A 26 3.08 18.42 -17.77
N PHE A 27 3.30 17.76 -18.88
CA PHE A 27 2.35 16.82 -19.48
C PHE A 27 1.95 15.72 -18.48
N SER A 28 2.92 15.10 -17.81
CA SER A 28 2.69 13.99 -16.87
C SER A 28 1.83 14.43 -15.69
N LEU A 29 2.13 15.58 -15.09
CA LEU A 29 1.40 16.08 -13.94
C LEU A 29 -0.02 16.57 -14.34
N ASP A 30 -0.16 17.24 -15.49
CA ASP A 30 -1.48 17.67 -15.98
C ASP A 30 -2.36 16.46 -16.35
N ARG A 31 -1.79 15.43 -16.97
CA ARG A 31 -2.47 14.16 -17.22
C ARG A 31 -2.92 13.51 -15.91
N ALA A 32 -2.03 13.45 -14.90
CA ALA A 32 -2.31 12.86 -13.59
C ALA A 32 -3.45 13.56 -12.85
N LYS A 33 -3.67 14.86 -13.02
CA LYS A 33 -4.83 15.59 -12.47
C LYS A 33 -6.16 15.03 -12.96
N GLY A 34 -6.22 14.54 -14.20
CA GLY A 34 -7.44 13.97 -14.80
C GLY A 34 -7.69 12.50 -14.44
N MET A 35 -6.73 11.80 -13.85
CA MET A 35 -6.81 10.35 -13.62
C MET A 35 -7.36 10.03 -12.22
N PRO A 36 -8.37 9.15 -12.08
CA PRO A 36 -9.00 8.85 -10.78
C PRO A 36 -8.01 8.42 -9.69
N LYS A 37 -7.02 7.58 -10.04
CA LYS A 37 -6.04 7.03 -9.09
C LYS A 37 -4.99 8.03 -8.60
N THR A 38 -4.76 9.13 -9.33
CA THR A 38 -3.74 10.14 -9.03
C THR A 38 -4.30 11.50 -8.64
N LYS A 39 -5.61 11.70 -8.82
CA LYS A 39 -6.31 12.95 -8.52
C LYS A 39 -6.05 13.45 -7.08
N SER A 40 -6.05 12.55 -6.10
CA SER A 40 -5.75 12.92 -4.70
C SER A 40 -4.32 13.42 -4.51
N ASN A 41 -3.35 12.89 -5.27
CA ASN A 41 -1.94 13.27 -5.20
C ASN A 41 -1.68 14.64 -5.83
N THR A 42 -2.45 14.97 -6.85
CA THR A 42 -2.29 16.20 -7.65
C THR A 42 -3.28 17.29 -7.28
N SER A 43 -4.21 17.04 -6.34
CA SER A 43 -5.30 17.96 -5.96
C SER A 43 -4.84 19.34 -5.48
N LYS A 44 -3.61 19.46 -4.99
CA LYS A 44 -3.03 20.72 -4.54
C LYS A 44 -2.20 21.42 -5.61
N ILE A 45 -1.96 20.79 -6.77
CA ILE A 45 -1.24 21.43 -7.88
C ILE A 45 -2.19 22.36 -8.63
N GLU A 46 -1.96 23.66 -8.52
CA GLU A 46 -2.68 24.70 -9.27
C GLU A 46 -2.20 24.72 -10.71
N GLU A 47 -0.91 24.94 -10.91
CA GLU A 47 -0.29 25.14 -12.23
C GLU A 47 1.10 24.50 -12.31
N VAL A 48 1.47 24.05 -13.49
CA VAL A 48 2.83 23.62 -13.85
C VAL A 48 3.29 24.48 -15.03
N THR A 49 4.33 25.30 -14.82
CA THR A 49 4.90 26.21 -15.82
C THR A 49 6.26 25.71 -16.26
N VAL A 50 6.48 25.64 -17.57
CA VAL A 50 7.77 25.33 -18.19
C VAL A 50 8.60 26.60 -18.32
N ASN A 51 9.79 26.63 -17.71
CA ASN A 51 10.69 27.78 -17.73
C ASN A 51 11.86 27.62 -18.72
N GLY A 52 11.89 26.49 -19.45
CA GLY A 52 12.94 26.09 -20.38
C GLY A 52 12.97 24.56 -20.46
N ASP A 53 13.92 23.97 -21.17
CA ASP A 53 13.95 22.52 -21.41
C ASP A 53 14.16 21.71 -20.12
N HIS A 54 14.84 22.29 -19.12
CA HIS A 54 15.24 21.60 -17.90
C HIS A 54 14.80 22.30 -16.62
N GLU A 55 13.77 23.16 -16.68
CA GLU A 55 13.26 23.81 -15.47
C GLU A 55 11.74 23.92 -15.50
N VAL A 56 11.09 23.54 -14.39
CA VAL A 56 9.65 23.71 -14.19
C VAL A 56 9.36 24.41 -12.87
N THR A 57 8.34 25.26 -12.85
CA THR A 57 7.74 25.81 -11.65
C THR A 57 6.41 25.13 -11.40
N ILE A 58 6.22 24.58 -10.19
CA ILE A 58 4.94 24.01 -9.75
C ILE A 58 4.36 24.89 -8.68
N LYS A 59 3.18 25.45 -8.95
CA LYS A 59 2.42 26.26 -8.03
C LYS A 59 1.32 25.44 -7.37
N LEU A 60 1.17 25.60 -6.05
CA LEU A 60 0.16 24.93 -5.25
C LEU A 60 -0.95 25.91 -4.85
N THR A 61 -2.16 25.39 -4.69
CA THR A 61 -3.33 26.16 -4.21
C THR A 61 -3.18 26.61 -2.76
N GLU A 62 -2.37 25.90 -1.96
CA GLU A 62 -2.11 26.19 -0.55
C GLU A 62 -0.77 25.56 -0.12
N PRO A 63 -0.15 25.99 0.98
CA PRO A 63 1.06 25.37 1.50
C PRO A 63 0.82 23.88 1.81
N TYR A 64 1.71 23.03 1.31
CA TYR A 64 1.60 21.59 1.50
C TYR A 64 2.95 20.94 1.83
N ALA A 65 3.18 20.66 3.12
CA ALA A 65 4.47 20.15 3.61
C ALA A 65 4.88 18.81 2.97
N ALA A 66 3.91 17.94 2.65
CA ALA A 66 4.17 16.64 2.05
C ALA A 66 4.42 16.67 0.53
N PHE A 67 4.37 17.83 -0.12
CA PHE A 67 4.41 17.94 -1.58
C PHE A 67 5.64 17.25 -2.19
N LYS A 68 6.84 17.53 -1.66
CA LYS A 68 8.08 16.91 -2.16
C LYS A 68 8.07 15.39 -2.07
N THR A 69 7.48 14.81 -1.02
CA THR A 69 7.34 13.37 -0.88
C THR A 69 6.29 12.80 -1.83
N ILE A 70 5.22 13.56 -2.10
CA ILE A 70 4.17 13.09 -3.01
C ILE A 70 4.64 12.99 -4.44
N VAL A 71 5.42 13.96 -4.93
CA VAL A 71 5.91 13.92 -6.31
C VAL A 71 6.96 12.83 -6.56
N THR A 72 7.50 12.19 -5.51
CA THR A 72 8.38 11.02 -5.65
C THR A 72 7.62 9.69 -5.79
N GLN A 73 6.30 9.69 -5.71
CA GLN A 73 5.53 8.45 -5.80
C GLN A 73 5.50 7.92 -7.23
N HIS A 74 5.59 6.59 -7.38
CA HIS A 74 5.63 5.90 -8.67
C HIS A 74 4.46 6.23 -9.60
N ASN A 75 3.27 6.52 -9.06
CA ASN A 75 2.09 6.88 -9.83
C ASN A 75 2.13 8.32 -10.39
N LEU A 76 3.18 9.08 -10.06
CA LEU A 76 3.49 10.40 -10.65
C LEU A 76 4.81 10.37 -11.44
N SER A 77 5.23 9.20 -11.91
CA SER A 77 6.39 9.05 -12.80
C SER A 77 6.22 9.91 -14.05
N ILE A 78 7.35 10.46 -14.54
CA ILE A 78 7.36 11.28 -15.74
C ILE A 78 7.28 10.37 -16.96
N LEU A 79 6.34 10.69 -17.84
CA LEU A 79 6.04 9.99 -19.09
C LEU A 79 6.46 10.85 -20.28
N SER A 80 6.87 10.23 -21.37
CA SER A 80 7.08 10.93 -22.62
C SER A 80 5.74 11.41 -23.21
N GLU A 81 5.56 12.72 -23.35
CA GLU A 81 4.37 13.30 -23.99
C GLU A 81 4.16 12.74 -25.38
N LYS A 82 5.26 12.65 -26.16
CA LYS A 82 5.24 12.08 -27.50
C LYS A 82 4.75 10.63 -27.51
N ALA A 83 5.36 9.76 -26.69
CA ALA A 83 5.01 8.35 -26.68
C ALA A 83 3.56 8.11 -26.24
N VAL A 84 3.10 8.83 -25.20
CA VAL A 84 1.71 8.73 -24.73
C VAL A 84 0.72 9.19 -25.81
N THR A 85 1.04 10.29 -26.51
CA THR A 85 0.18 10.86 -27.55
C THR A 85 0.10 9.95 -28.78
N GLU A 86 1.23 9.38 -29.20
CA GLU A 86 1.32 8.49 -30.36
C GLU A 86 0.63 7.13 -30.08
N ALA A 87 0.78 6.57 -28.88
CA ALA A 87 0.19 5.29 -28.49
C ALA A 87 -1.31 5.41 -28.12
N GLY A 88 -1.76 6.58 -27.66
CA GLY A 88 -3.15 6.80 -27.26
C GLY A 88 -3.60 5.81 -26.15
N ASP A 89 -4.71 5.11 -26.38
CA ASP A 89 -5.30 4.16 -25.43
C ASP A 89 -4.43 2.91 -25.23
N SER A 90 -3.51 2.59 -26.14
CA SER A 90 -2.59 1.47 -26.02
C SER A 90 -1.32 1.79 -25.24
N TYR A 91 -1.17 3.03 -24.72
CA TYR A 91 -0.05 3.36 -23.86
C TYR A 91 -0.13 2.58 -22.54
N GLY A 92 0.86 1.78 -22.28
CA GLY A 92 0.90 0.85 -21.14
C GLY A 92 0.98 -0.61 -21.55
N ASP A 93 0.63 -0.93 -22.79
CA ASP A 93 0.99 -2.21 -23.39
C ASP A 93 2.52 -2.29 -23.52
N VAL A 94 3.08 -3.50 -23.37
CA VAL A 94 4.54 -3.70 -23.33
C VAL A 94 5.25 -3.04 -24.54
N ASP A 95 4.67 -3.18 -25.73
CA ASP A 95 5.25 -2.66 -26.98
C ASP A 95 5.18 -1.12 -27.10
N ASN A 96 4.31 -0.49 -26.32
CA ASN A 96 4.06 0.97 -26.36
C ASN A 96 4.54 1.67 -25.09
N LEU A 97 5.17 0.93 -24.16
CA LEU A 97 5.67 1.49 -22.91
C LEU A 97 7.04 2.13 -23.11
N LEU A 98 7.15 3.40 -22.74
CA LEU A 98 8.43 4.13 -22.75
C LEU A 98 8.68 4.74 -21.37
N GLY A 99 9.73 4.30 -20.70
CA GLY A 99 10.15 4.79 -19.40
C GLY A 99 11.56 5.37 -19.44
N SER A 100 12.02 5.90 -18.30
CA SER A 100 13.39 6.45 -18.14
C SER A 100 14.21 5.69 -17.08
N GLY A 101 13.70 4.55 -16.58
CA GLY A 101 14.32 3.74 -15.54
C GLY A 101 15.46 2.85 -16.03
N PRO A 102 16.14 2.17 -15.07
CA PRO A 102 17.29 1.31 -15.38
C PRO A 102 16.94 0.01 -16.08
N PHE A 103 15.67 -0.37 -16.11
CA PHE A 103 15.18 -1.57 -16.80
C PHE A 103 13.98 -1.24 -17.69
N LYS A 104 13.86 -1.99 -18.79
CA LYS A 104 12.75 -1.97 -19.76
C LYS A 104 11.91 -3.22 -19.57
N VAL A 105 10.59 -3.11 -19.56
CA VAL A 105 9.69 -4.26 -19.66
C VAL A 105 9.74 -4.76 -21.09
N THR A 106 10.01 -6.05 -21.30
CA THR A 106 10.06 -6.67 -22.64
C THR A 106 9.02 -7.77 -22.80
N GLU A 107 8.45 -8.25 -21.72
CA GLU A 107 7.42 -9.27 -21.73
C GLU A 107 6.53 -9.14 -20.50
N TRP A 108 5.25 -9.40 -20.65
CA TRP A 108 4.30 -9.53 -19.55
C TRP A 108 3.24 -10.58 -19.89
N VAL A 109 3.28 -11.68 -19.14
CA VAL A 109 2.29 -12.74 -19.18
C VAL A 109 1.45 -12.67 -17.90
N PRO A 110 0.20 -12.20 -17.97
CA PRO A 110 -0.65 -12.03 -16.79
C PRO A 110 -0.74 -13.31 -15.95
N ASN A 111 -0.59 -13.18 -14.62
CA ASN A 111 -0.61 -14.25 -13.62
C ASN A 111 0.51 -15.31 -13.74
N ASP A 112 1.49 -15.10 -14.61
CA ASP A 112 2.62 -16.01 -14.77
C ASP A 112 3.94 -15.30 -14.48
N HIS A 113 4.36 -14.35 -15.34
CA HIS A 113 5.61 -13.64 -15.15
C HIS A 113 5.67 -12.33 -15.94
N TYR A 114 6.68 -11.51 -15.63
CA TYR A 114 7.14 -10.43 -16.51
C TYR A 114 8.67 -10.39 -16.54
N THR A 115 9.20 -9.95 -17.69
CA THR A 115 10.63 -9.87 -17.95
C THR A 115 11.06 -8.42 -18.12
N LEU A 116 12.12 -8.06 -17.40
CA LEU A 116 12.80 -6.78 -17.47
C LEU A 116 14.18 -6.97 -18.08
N VAL A 117 14.59 -6.11 -19.02
CA VAL A 117 15.93 -6.09 -19.59
C VAL A 117 16.58 -4.75 -19.25
N ARG A 118 17.87 -4.77 -18.93
CA ARG A 118 18.63 -3.57 -18.59
C ARG A 118 18.55 -2.52 -19.72
N ASN A 119 18.35 -1.29 -19.30
CA ASN A 119 18.41 -0.13 -20.19
C ASN A 119 19.86 0.36 -20.29
N ASP A 120 20.53 0.05 -21.39
CA ASP A 120 21.93 0.46 -21.61
C ASP A 120 22.07 1.98 -21.89
N ASN A 121 20.97 2.71 -22.08
CA ASN A 121 20.91 4.17 -22.14
C ASN A 121 20.60 4.81 -20.78
N TYR A 122 20.64 4.02 -19.68
CA TYR A 122 20.29 4.57 -18.38
C TYR A 122 21.31 5.64 -17.93
N TRP A 123 20.80 6.78 -17.54
CA TRP A 123 21.57 7.97 -17.13
C TRP A 123 22.10 7.94 -15.70
N GLY A 124 21.73 6.94 -14.91
CA GLY A 124 22.22 6.73 -13.54
C GLY A 124 23.27 5.64 -13.45
N GLU A 125 23.45 5.10 -12.24
CA GLU A 125 24.35 3.98 -12.01
C GLU A 125 23.83 2.73 -12.73
N MET A 126 24.66 2.12 -13.57
CA MET A 126 24.28 0.99 -14.40
C MET A 126 24.07 -0.25 -13.53
N PRO A 127 22.91 -0.91 -13.60
CA PRO A 127 22.69 -2.18 -12.90
C PRO A 127 23.66 -3.28 -13.36
N ILE A 128 24.08 -4.13 -12.42
CA ILE A 128 24.92 -5.31 -12.74
C ILE A 128 24.09 -6.35 -13.49
N ALA A 129 22.84 -6.61 -13.02
CA ALA A 129 21.95 -7.54 -13.69
C ALA A 129 21.58 -7.04 -15.10
N THR A 130 21.66 -7.93 -16.08
CA THR A 130 21.28 -7.64 -17.48
C THR A 130 19.81 -7.89 -17.76
N SER A 131 19.18 -8.78 -16.97
CA SER A 131 17.75 -9.09 -17.01
C SER A 131 17.24 -9.53 -15.66
N ILE A 132 15.92 -9.35 -15.44
CA ILE A 132 15.20 -9.79 -14.26
C ILE A 132 13.89 -10.41 -14.75
N THR A 133 13.64 -11.69 -14.38
CA THR A 133 12.34 -12.32 -14.58
C THR A 133 11.60 -12.42 -13.26
N CYS A 134 10.45 -11.79 -13.16
CA CYS A 134 9.60 -11.82 -11.97
C CYS A 134 8.49 -12.86 -12.18
N ARG A 135 8.57 -13.99 -11.50
CA ARG A 135 7.56 -15.05 -11.53
C ARG A 135 6.48 -14.82 -10.50
N VAL A 136 5.24 -15.05 -10.86
CA VAL A 136 4.08 -14.98 -9.95
C VAL A 136 3.91 -16.36 -9.28
N ILE A 137 4.29 -16.46 -8.01
CA ILE A 137 4.10 -17.66 -7.18
C ILE A 137 3.22 -17.25 -5.98
N PRO A 138 1.90 -17.51 -6.03
CA PRO A 138 0.95 -17.02 -5.01
C PRO A 138 1.25 -17.57 -3.61
N GLU A 139 1.55 -18.86 -3.50
CA GLU A 139 1.77 -19.55 -2.23
C GLU A 139 3.12 -19.18 -1.60
N GLY A 140 3.09 -18.74 -0.31
CA GLY A 140 4.27 -18.29 0.43
C GLY A 140 5.35 -19.34 0.53
N SER A 141 5.00 -20.53 1.01
CA SER A 141 5.96 -21.63 1.20
C SER A 141 6.50 -22.17 -0.12
N ALA A 142 5.71 -22.12 -1.21
CA ALA A 142 6.21 -22.50 -2.54
C ALA A 142 7.31 -21.57 -3.03
N ARG A 143 7.24 -20.25 -2.70
CA ARG A 143 8.34 -19.33 -3.01
C ARG A 143 9.61 -19.66 -2.26
N THR A 144 9.50 -19.99 -0.98
CA THR A 144 10.64 -20.38 -0.14
C THR A 144 11.29 -21.67 -0.66
N ILE A 145 10.48 -22.68 -1.00
CA ILE A 145 10.97 -23.94 -1.58
C ILE A 145 11.69 -23.69 -2.92
N ALA A 146 11.13 -22.86 -3.80
CA ALA A 146 11.76 -22.55 -5.08
C ALA A 146 13.11 -21.81 -4.91
N LEU A 147 13.24 -20.95 -3.89
CA LEU A 147 14.51 -20.30 -3.54
C LEU A 147 15.54 -21.35 -3.05
N GLU A 148 15.16 -22.22 -2.14
CA GLU A 148 16.03 -23.28 -1.60
C GLU A 148 16.46 -24.29 -2.67
N ALA A 149 15.60 -24.54 -3.66
CA ALA A 149 15.92 -25.39 -4.81
C ALA A 149 16.80 -24.68 -5.86
N GLY A 150 17.05 -23.36 -5.72
CA GLY A 150 17.81 -22.58 -6.70
C GLY A 150 17.04 -22.29 -8.00
N GLU A 151 15.72 -22.44 -8.00
CA GLU A 151 14.87 -22.13 -9.16
C GLU A 151 14.64 -20.62 -9.32
N ILE A 152 14.76 -19.87 -8.21
CA ILE A 152 14.69 -18.41 -8.17
C ILE A 152 15.80 -17.89 -7.25
N ASP A 153 16.24 -16.66 -7.48
CA ASP A 153 17.35 -16.01 -6.77
C ASP A 153 16.89 -15.11 -5.62
N VAL A 154 15.65 -14.61 -5.68
CA VAL A 154 15.11 -13.65 -4.70
C VAL A 154 13.64 -13.93 -4.44
N VAL A 155 13.25 -13.96 -3.17
CA VAL A 155 11.86 -14.00 -2.74
C VAL A 155 11.47 -12.64 -2.16
N TRP A 156 10.44 -12.05 -2.71
CA TRP A 156 9.79 -10.90 -2.12
C TRP A 156 8.67 -11.35 -1.17
N SER A 157 8.74 -10.92 0.08
CA SER A 157 7.73 -11.25 1.10
C SER A 157 7.72 -12.74 1.48
N VAL A 158 8.73 -13.17 2.22
CA VAL A 158 8.78 -14.50 2.85
C VAL A 158 7.61 -14.63 3.84
N ASP A 159 6.92 -15.79 3.86
CA ASP A 159 5.89 -16.03 4.88
C ASP A 159 6.57 -16.04 6.27
N PRO A 160 6.00 -15.40 7.28
CA PRO A 160 6.59 -15.37 8.62
C PRO A 160 6.94 -16.77 9.16
N THR A 161 6.11 -17.78 8.87
CA THR A 161 6.32 -19.18 9.30
C THR A 161 7.54 -19.84 8.67
N ASP A 162 8.02 -19.32 7.53
CA ASP A 162 9.19 -19.86 6.83
C ASP A 162 10.49 -19.15 7.22
N CYS A 163 10.39 -17.99 7.89
CA CYS A 163 11.55 -17.16 8.19
C CYS A 163 12.63 -17.90 8.99
N ALA A 164 12.24 -18.68 10.00
CA ALA A 164 13.19 -19.45 10.81
C ALA A 164 13.95 -20.51 9.99
N ASN A 165 13.28 -21.15 9.03
CA ASN A 165 13.91 -22.12 8.12
C ASN A 165 14.91 -21.40 7.21
N VAL A 166 14.52 -20.27 6.61
CA VAL A 166 15.40 -19.45 5.77
C VAL A 166 16.63 -18.98 6.55
N GLU A 167 16.45 -18.52 7.80
CA GLU A 167 17.58 -18.08 8.66
C GLU A 167 18.56 -19.21 9.01
N SER A 168 18.07 -20.45 9.08
CA SER A 168 18.90 -21.62 9.39
C SER A 168 19.64 -22.18 8.17
N ASN A 169 19.26 -21.82 6.95
CA ASN A 169 19.85 -22.29 5.72
C ASN A 169 21.08 -21.44 5.33
N PRO A 170 22.31 -22.02 5.29
CA PRO A 170 23.53 -21.27 5.01
C PRO A 170 23.62 -20.76 3.56
N ASP A 171 22.84 -21.31 2.63
CA ASP A 171 22.90 -20.98 1.20
C ASP A 171 22.01 -19.80 0.83
N VAL A 172 21.13 -19.36 1.74
CA VAL A 172 20.23 -18.23 1.53
C VAL A 172 20.35 -17.20 2.65
N LYS A 173 19.88 -15.99 2.42
CA LYS A 173 19.95 -14.90 3.40
C LYS A 173 18.60 -14.23 3.56
N LEU A 174 18.07 -14.20 4.77
CA LEU A 174 16.92 -13.39 5.10
C LEU A 174 17.35 -11.93 5.33
N LEU A 175 16.75 -11.01 4.57
CA LEU A 175 16.90 -9.57 4.78
C LEU A 175 15.61 -9.03 5.40
N SER A 176 15.71 -8.49 6.61
CA SER A 176 14.58 -7.92 7.34
C SER A 176 14.90 -6.50 7.75
N GLN A 177 13.92 -5.60 7.59
CA GLN A 177 14.04 -4.21 8.03
C GLN A 177 12.69 -3.69 8.50
N PRO A 178 12.66 -2.68 9.40
CA PRO A 178 11.42 -2.03 9.79
C PRO A 178 10.67 -1.49 8.57
N SER A 179 9.36 -1.76 8.51
CA SER A 179 8.46 -1.27 7.47
C SER A 179 7.75 0.00 7.91
N THR A 180 7.30 0.81 6.96
CA THR A 180 6.32 1.89 7.20
C THR A 180 4.88 1.39 7.17
N GLY A 181 4.69 0.09 7.00
CA GLY A 181 3.39 -0.56 6.95
C GLY A 181 2.73 -0.70 8.32
N ILE A 182 1.41 -0.75 8.30
CA ILE A 182 0.55 -1.10 9.42
C ILE A 182 -0.58 -1.98 8.90
N ASP A 183 -0.83 -3.11 9.58
CA ASP A 183 -2.03 -3.92 9.36
C ASP A 183 -3.10 -3.55 10.41
N TYR A 184 -4.34 -3.48 9.97
CA TYR A 184 -5.43 -3.01 10.81
C TYR A 184 -6.77 -3.65 10.48
N VAL A 185 -7.65 -3.70 11.47
CA VAL A 185 -9.07 -4.00 11.31
C VAL A 185 -9.81 -2.72 10.97
N GLY A 186 -10.39 -2.65 9.77
CA GLY A 186 -11.30 -1.59 9.39
C GLY A 186 -12.75 -1.95 9.74
N MET A 187 -13.52 -0.95 10.16
CA MET A 187 -14.94 -1.08 10.48
C MET A 187 -15.76 -0.06 9.69
N ASN A 188 -16.79 -0.51 8.99
CA ASN A 188 -17.65 0.37 8.20
C ASN A 188 -18.64 1.10 9.11
N THR A 189 -18.36 2.38 9.38
CA THR A 189 -19.19 3.23 10.23
C THR A 189 -20.56 3.59 9.65
N GLN A 190 -20.84 3.24 8.41
CA GLN A 190 -22.17 3.35 7.78
C GLN A 190 -23.11 2.20 8.21
N LYS A 191 -22.55 1.10 8.71
CA LYS A 191 -23.35 0.00 9.25
C LYS A 191 -23.76 0.35 10.68
N GLU A 192 -25.03 0.11 11.00
CA GLU A 192 -25.64 0.49 12.30
C GLU A 192 -24.79 0.08 13.51
N LYS A 193 -24.37 -1.18 13.55
CA LYS A 193 -23.54 -1.73 14.64
C LYS A 193 -22.24 -0.97 14.86
N PHE A 194 -21.57 -0.53 13.78
CA PHE A 194 -20.28 0.15 13.84
C PHE A 194 -20.38 1.68 13.82
N SER A 195 -21.60 2.25 13.77
CA SER A 195 -21.82 3.69 13.87
C SER A 195 -21.53 4.21 15.29
N ASP A 196 -21.84 3.41 16.32
CA ASP A 196 -21.55 3.74 17.72
C ASP A 196 -20.05 3.54 18.01
N LYS A 197 -19.38 4.58 18.54
CA LYS A 197 -17.98 4.52 18.92
C LYS A 197 -17.69 3.49 20.02
N ARG A 198 -18.67 3.23 20.94
CA ARG A 198 -18.51 2.28 22.03
C ARG A 198 -18.33 0.86 21.51
N VAL A 199 -19.04 0.49 20.45
CA VAL A 199 -18.84 -0.81 19.76
C VAL A 199 -17.42 -0.92 19.19
N ARG A 200 -16.93 0.12 18.53
CA ARG A 200 -15.56 0.11 17.98
C ARG A 200 -14.48 0.09 19.07
N GLN A 201 -14.71 0.76 20.18
CA GLN A 201 -13.85 0.70 21.36
C GLN A 201 -13.89 -0.70 21.99
N ALA A 202 -15.08 -1.30 22.14
CA ALA A 202 -15.23 -2.65 22.65
C ALA A 202 -14.42 -3.67 21.82
N ILE A 203 -14.48 -3.60 20.49
CA ILE A 203 -13.68 -4.45 19.62
C ILE A 203 -12.18 -4.23 19.87
N ASN A 204 -11.73 -2.98 20.05
CA ASN A 204 -10.33 -2.70 20.38
C ASN A 204 -9.89 -3.30 21.72
N TYR A 205 -10.72 -3.25 22.75
CA TYR A 205 -10.45 -3.87 24.06
C TYR A 205 -10.53 -5.40 24.01
N ALA A 206 -11.36 -5.96 23.13
CA ALA A 206 -11.53 -7.40 22.99
C ALA A 206 -10.38 -8.10 22.26
N LEU A 207 -9.52 -7.36 21.58
CA LEU A 207 -8.42 -7.91 20.78
C LEU A 207 -7.09 -7.83 21.52
N ASP A 208 -6.51 -8.99 21.84
CA ASP A 208 -5.12 -9.13 22.29
C ASP A 208 -4.19 -9.00 21.07
N LYS A 209 -3.69 -7.79 20.86
CA LYS A 209 -2.87 -7.45 19.71
C LYS A 209 -1.48 -8.12 19.76
N GLN A 210 -0.98 -8.44 20.98
CA GLN A 210 0.29 -9.11 21.11
C GLN A 210 0.22 -10.55 20.57
N THR A 211 -0.90 -11.22 20.76
CA THR A 211 -1.12 -12.55 20.17
C THR A 211 -0.92 -12.57 18.65
N PHE A 212 -1.32 -11.51 17.93
CA PHE A 212 -1.07 -11.44 16.48
C PHE A 212 0.42 -11.30 16.16
N VAL A 213 1.13 -10.46 16.92
CA VAL A 213 2.57 -10.29 16.74
C VAL A 213 3.30 -11.62 16.98
N ASP A 214 2.93 -12.33 18.02
CA ASP A 214 3.62 -13.57 18.44
C ASP A 214 3.29 -14.75 17.52
N THR A 215 2.02 -14.89 17.10
CA THR A 215 1.55 -16.11 16.41
C THR A 215 1.43 -15.97 14.90
N ILE A 216 1.15 -14.78 14.37
CA ILE A 216 0.97 -14.59 12.92
C ILE A 216 2.26 -14.16 12.24
N ILE A 217 3.02 -13.27 12.89
CA ILE A 217 4.27 -12.73 12.33
C ILE A 217 5.50 -13.14 13.14
N GLU A 218 5.36 -14.09 14.07
CA GLU A 218 6.45 -14.71 14.82
C GLU A 218 7.39 -13.71 15.51
N GLY A 219 6.82 -12.68 16.13
CA GLY A 219 7.57 -11.62 16.79
C GLY A 219 8.24 -10.61 15.86
N ARG A 220 8.00 -10.68 14.53
CA ARG A 220 8.64 -9.84 13.52
C ARG A 220 7.94 -8.51 13.28
N GLY A 221 7.24 -7.99 14.29
CA GLY A 221 6.55 -6.71 14.26
C GLY A 221 6.30 -6.16 15.64
N LEU A 222 5.57 -5.06 15.68
CA LEU A 222 5.21 -4.37 16.93
C LEU A 222 3.71 -4.11 16.95
N VAL A 223 3.12 -4.13 18.15
CA VAL A 223 1.75 -3.66 18.35
C VAL A 223 1.71 -2.16 18.06
N ALA A 224 0.82 -1.76 17.14
CA ALA A 224 0.60 -0.36 16.83
C ALA A 224 -0.43 0.24 17.79
N ASN A 225 -0.12 1.40 18.36
CA ASN A 225 -1.04 2.19 19.20
C ASN A 225 -1.76 3.28 18.39
N SER A 226 -1.37 3.51 17.15
CA SER A 226 -2.00 4.46 16.24
C SER A 226 -1.94 3.95 14.79
N TYR A 227 -2.64 4.64 13.88
CA TYR A 227 -2.61 4.34 12.46
C TYR A 227 -1.37 4.91 11.73
N ILE A 228 -0.48 5.60 12.46
CA ILE A 228 0.82 6.05 11.96
C ILE A 228 1.89 5.13 12.57
N ASN A 229 2.73 4.57 11.71
CA ASN A 229 3.85 3.73 12.12
C ASN A 229 4.99 4.60 12.69
N ALA A 230 5.73 4.08 13.66
CA ALA A 230 6.85 4.77 14.31
C ALA A 230 7.97 5.22 13.34
N ALA A 231 8.09 4.61 12.18
CA ALA A 231 9.04 5.02 11.14
C ALA A 231 8.59 6.25 10.33
N ILE A 232 7.35 6.76 10.57
CA ILE A 232 6.77 7.87 9.80
C ILE A 232 6.88 9.17 10.59
N PRO A 233 7.35 10.28 10.00
CA PRO A 233 7.37 11.59 10.64
C PRO A 233 5.96 12.01 11.11
N GLY A 234 5.87 12.47 12.36
CA GLY A 234 4.61 12.84 13.00
C GLY A 234 4.01 11.75 13.89
N TRP A 235 4.64 10.58 13.97
CA TRP A 235 4.30 9.59 14.97
C TRP A 235 4.61 10.09 16.40
N THR A 236 3.80 9.66 17.35
CA THR A 236 4.00 9.89 18.78
C THR A 236 3.54 8.65 19.56
N ASP A 237 4.20 8.37 20.67
CA ASP A 237 3.83 7.35 21.65
C ASP A 237 2.83 7.85 22.71
N GLU A 238 2.50 9.15 22.69
CA GLU A 238 1.55 9.78 23.62
C GLU A 238 0.08 9.40 23.34
N VAL A 239 -0.18 8.63 22.29
CA VAL A 239 -1.54 8.14 21.98
C VAL A 239 -1.92 7.05 22.97
N GLU A 240 -3.01 7.27 23.70
CA GLU A 240 -3.55 6.27 24.62
C GLU A 240 -3.93 4.97 23.88
N ALA A 241 -3.27 3.88 24.23
CA ALA A 241 -3.54 2.57 23.65
C ALA A 241 -4.80 1.95 24.29
N TYR A 242 -5.49 1.10 23.51
CA TYR A 242 -6.55 0.23 24.05
C TYR A 242 -5.88 -1.08 24.53
N PRO A 243 -5.71 -1.31 25.84
CA PRO A 243 -5.18 -2.57 26.34
C PRO A 243 -6.21 -3.69 26.11
N TYR A 244 -5.75 -4.94 26.13
CA TYR A 244 -6.64 -6.10 26.11
C TYR A 244 -7.44 -6.17 27.42
N ASP A 245 -8.75 -5.99 27.34
CA ASP A 245 -9.70 -6.02 28.45
C ASP A 245 -11.09 -6.49 27.96
N PRO A 246 -11.32 -7.81 27.89
CA PRO A 246 -12.62 -8.36 27.49
C PRO A 246 -13.77 -7.99 28.42
N ALA A 247 -13.48 -7.70 29.69
CA ALA A 247 -14.53 -7.27 30.65
C ALA A 247 -15.02 -5.86 30.27
N LYS A 248 -14.10 -4.95 29.99
CA LYS A 248 -14.43 -3.60 29.52
C LYS A 248 -15.12 -3.63 28.15
N ALA A 249 -14.72 -4.55 27.28
CA ALA A 249 -15.40 -4.75 26.00
C ALA A 249 -16.87 -5.13 26.18
N LYS A 250 -17.19 -6.08 27.06
CA LYS A 250 -18.57 -6.48 27.36
C LYS A 250 -19.39 -5.33 27.97
N GLU A 251 -18.80 -4.55 28.85
CA GLU A 251 -19.44 -3.36 29.44
C GLU A 251 -19.86 -2.38 28.33
N LEU A 252 -18.91 -2.00 27.44
CA LEU A 252 -19.17 -1.08 26.37
C LEU A 252 -20.19 -1.59 25.33
N LEU A 253 -20.19 -2.91 25.06
CA LEU A 253 -21.20 -3.53 24.19
C LEU A 253 -22.60 -3.44 24.85
N ALA A 254 -22.71 -3.71 26.13
CA ALA A 254 -23.98 -3.60 26.86
C ALA A 254 -24.51 -2.16 26.86
N GLU A 255 -23.65 -1.17 27.12
CA GLU A 255 -24.00 0.25 27.07
C GLU A 255 -24.41 0.70 25.64
N ALA A 256 -23.86 0.08 24.59
CA ALA A 256 -24.20 0.33 23.20
C ALA A 256 -25.49 -0.40 22.75
N GLY A 257 -26.13 -1.17 23.65
CA GLY A 257 -27.36 -1.91 23.34
C GLY A 257 -27.16 -3.35 22.84
N TYR A 258 -25.92 -3.87 22.94
CA TYR A 258 -25.58 -5.24 22.54
C TYR A 258 -25.08 -6.11 23.71
N PRO A 259 -25.87 -6.30 24.78
CA PRO A 259 -25.43 -7.04 25.98
C PRO A 259 -25.10 -8.52 25.71
N ASN A 260 -25.62 -9.08 24.61
CA ASN A 260 -25.37 -10.47 24.19
C ASN A 260 -24.49 -10.53 22.93
N GLY A 261 -23.89 -9.41 22.54
CA GLY A 261 -23.13 -9.30 21.27
C GLY A 261 -24.02 -9.22 20.03
N PHE A 262 -23.42 -9.55 18.88
CA PHE A 262 -24.08 -9.54 17.55
C PHE A 262 -23.28 -10.38 16.56
N GLU A 263 -23.89 -10.63 15.39
CA GLU A 263 -23.22 -11.27 14.26
C GLU A 263 -22.68 -10.22 13.27
N CYS A 264 -21.50 -10.46 12.71
CA CYS A 264 -20.92 -9.61 11.67
C CYS A 264 -19.98 -10.39 10.75
N LYS A 265 -19.59 -9.75 9.63
CA LYS A 265 -18.66 -10.31 8.65
C LYS A 265 -17.33 -9.57 8.65
N ILE A 266 -16.23 -10.33 8.45
CA ILE A 266 -14.92 -9.78 8.18
C ILE A 266 -14.41 -10.21 6.81
N TYR A 267 -14.02 -9.25 5.97
CA TYR A 267 -13.52 -9.48 4.63
C TYR A 267 -12.00 -9.49 4.64
N VAL A 268 -11.41 -10.52 4.05
CA VAL A 268 -9.96 -10.74 4.02
C VAL A 268 -9.48 -11.20 2.67
N ASN A 269 -8.19 -11.09 2.42
CA ASN A 269 -7.51 -11.74 1.30
C ASN A 269 -6.16 -12.32 1.75
N GLY A 270 -5.79 -13.45 1.16
CA GLY A 270 -4.52 -14.13 1.43
C GLY A 270 -4.47 -14.85 2.78
N ASP A 271 -3.50 -15.76 2.91
CA ASP A 271 -3.45 -16.70 4.03
C ASP A 271 -3.12 -16.05 5.38
N VAL A 272 -2.17 -15.11 5.40
CA VAL A 272 -1.78 -14.40 6.62
C VAL A 272 -2.96 -13.66 7.23
N ARG A 273 -3.76 -12.95 6.42
CA ARG A 273 -4.95 -12.23 6.90
C ARG A 273 -6.09 -13.17 7.26
N THR A 274 -6.20 -14.31 6.59
CA THR A 274 -7.18 -15.34 6.96
C THR A 274 -6.85 -15.93 8.33
N ARG A 275 -5.58 -16.25 8.60
CA ARG A 275 -5.13 -16.69 9.94
C ARG A 275 -5.38 -15.62 11.00
N SER A 276 -5.10 -14.35 10.69
CA SER A 276 -5.39 -13.24 11.58
C SER A 276 -6.90 -13.12 11.89
N ALA A 277 -7.76 -13.28 10.88
CA ALA A 277 -9.21 -13.22 11.06
C ALA A 277 -9.74 -14.36 11.94
N GLN A 278 -9.11 -15.53 11.92
CA GLN A 278 -9.47 -16.65 12.81
C GLN A 278 -9.18 -16.32 14.30
N ILE A 279 -8.07 -15.62 14.57
CA ILE A 279 -7.78 -15.12 15.93
C ILE A 279 -8.82 -14.07 16.34
N ILE A 280 -9.14 -13.12 15.45
CA ILE A 280 -10.18 -12.09 15.69
C ILE A 280 -11.52 -12.76 15.99
N GLN A 281 -11.91 -13.75 15.19
CA GLN A 281 -13.15 -14.51 15.38
C GLN A 281 -13.20 -15.15 16.76
N ALA A 282 -12.12 -15.82 17.19
CA ALA A 282 -12.05 -16.48 18.48
C ALA A 282 -12.14 -15.48 19.65
N GLN A 283 -11.37 -14.40 19.59
CA GLN A 283 -11.35 -13.40 20.67
C GLN A 283 -12.66 -12.60 20.75
N LEU A 284 -13.26 -12.25 19.63
CA LEU A 284 -14.55 -11.56 19.59
C LEU A 284 -15.71 -12.45 20.07
N ALA A 285 -15.62 -13.76 19.86
CA ALA A 285 -16.60 -14.71 20.41
C ALA A 285 -16.64 -14.70 21.94
N GLU A 286 -15.52 -14.44 22.62
CA GLU A 286 -15.45 -14.33 24.08
C GLU A 286 -16.32 -13.18 24.64
N VAL A 287 -16.54 -12.15 23.83
CA VAL A 287 -17.37 -11.00 24.19
C VAL A 287 -18.75 -11.02 23.52
N GLY A 288 -19.13 -12.16 22.91
CA GLY A 288 -20.45 -12.38 22.33
C GLY A 288 -20.58 -11.94 20.86
N ILE A 289 -19.52 -11.51 20.22
CA ILE A 289 -19.56 -11.14 18.79
C ILE A 289 -19.20 -12.35 17.94
N THR A 290 -20.15 -12.81 17.12
CA THR A 290 -19.94 -13.89 16.14
C THR A 290 -19.46 -13.30 14.82
N VAL A 291 -18.27 -13.72 14.37
CA VAL A 291 -17.66 -13.22 13.13
C VAL A 291 -17.70 -14.29 12.05
N ASP A 292 -18.26 -13.97 10.88
CA ASP A 292 -18.18 -14.79 9.66
C ASP A 292 -17.02 -14.29 8.78
N ILE A 293 -16.09 -15.19 8.43
CA ILE A 293 -14.91 -14.84 7.65
C ILE A 293 -15.20 -15.08 6.18
N SER A 294 -15.08 -14.03 5.36
CA SER A 294 -15.25 -14.09 3.91
C SER A 294 -13.93 -13.76 3.20
N THR A 295 -13.38 -14.73 2.46
CA THR A 295 -12.12 -14.56 1.71
C THR A 295 -12.40 -14.17 0.26
N TYR A 296 -11.68 -13.18 -0.22
CA TYR A 296 -11.82 -12.60 -1.56
C TYR A 296 -10.48 -12.56 -2.29
N GLU A 297 -10.53 -12.63 -3.62
CA GLU A 297 -9.43 -12.18 -4.46
C GLU A 297 -9.26 -10.66 -4.33
N TRP A 298 -8.03 -10.16 -4.51
CA TRP A 298 -7.67 -8.76 -4.23
C TRP A 298 -8.57 -7.73 -4.93
N GLY A 299 -8.81 -7.90 -6.23
CA GLY A 299 -9.66 -6.99 -7.00
C GLY A 299 -11.10 -6.95 -6.48
N ALA A 300 -11.69 -8.13 -6.26
CA ALA A 300 -13.05 -8.28 -5.74
C ALA A 300 -13.19 -7.72 -4.31
N LEU A 301 -12.16 -7.87 -3.47
CA LEU A 301 -12.15 -7.26 -2.15
C LEU A 301 -12.24 -5.73 -2.26
N LEU A 302 -11.39 -5.12 -3.08
CA LEU A 302 -11.39 -3.67 -3.26
C LEU A 302 -12.73 -3.15 -3.81
N ASP A 303 -13.33 -3.85 -4.75
CA ASP A 303 -14.63 -3.49 -5.31
C ASP A 303 -15.73 -3.53 -4.24
N SER A 304 -15.80 -4.60 -3.44
CA SER A 304 -16.74 -4.70 -2.30
C SER A 304 -16.51 -3.62 -1.24
N LEU A 305 -15.24 -3.28 -0.94
CA LEU A 305 -14.93 -2.20 0.00
C LEU A 305 -15.37 -0.85 -0.54
N ASN A 306 -15.14 -0.58 -1.82
CA ASN A 306 -15.55 0.66 -2.50
C ASN A 306 -17.08 0.78 -2.58
N ALA A 307 -17.79 -0.33 -2.79
CA ALA A 307 -19.25 -0.39 -2.77
C ALA A 307 -19.85 -0.24 -1.36
N GLY A 308 -19.01 -0.30 -0.29
CA GLY A 308 -19.48 -0.21 1.11
C GLY A 308 -20.26 -1.44 1.58
N GLU A 309 -20.06 -2.59 0.95
CA GLU A 309 -20.75 -3.84 1.29
C GLU A 309 -20.24 -4.46 2.59
N HIS A 310 -18.97 -4.25 2.90
CA HIS A 310 -18.28 -4.80 4.07
C HIS A 310 -18.87 -4.29 5.39
N GLU A 311 -18.70 -5.09 6.44
CA GLU A 311 -18.90 -4.71 7.84
C GLU A 311 -17.55 -4.44 8.51
N MET A 312 -16.67 -5.46 8.53
CA MET A 312 -15.26 -5.35 8.91
C MET A 312 -14.37 -5.84 7.78
N PHE A 313 -13.10 -5.47 7.80
CA PHE A 313 -12.09 -5.98 6.89
C PHE A 313 -10.70 -5.93 7.52
N LEU A 314 -9.79 -6.77 7.02
CA LEU A 314 -8.37 -6.70 7.32
C LEU A 314 -7.61 -6.22 6.10
N LEU A 315 -6.90 -5.12 6.25
CA LEU A 315 -5.94 -4.63 5.26
C LEU A 315 -4.66 -4.15 5.93
N GLY A 316 -3.60 -4.10 5.12
CA GLY A 316 -2.40 -3.38 5.45
C GLY A 316 -2.29 -2.10 4.64
N TRP A 317 -1.62 -1.14 5.18
CA TRP A 317 -1.31 0.11 4.51
C TRP A 317 0.13 0.51 4.77
N SER A 318 0.88 0.84 3.73
CA SER A 318 2.22 1.42 3.84
C SER A 318 2.23 2.84 3.28
N ASN A 319 2.86 3.76 3.98
CA ASN A 319 2.88 5.16 3.60
C ASN A 319 4.22 5.81 3.94
N SER A 320 4.73 6.63 3.03
CA SER A 320 5.92 7.45 3.25
C SER A 320 5.63 8.78 3.96
N SER A 321 4.36 9.17 4.11
CA SER A 321 3.95 10.37 4.85
C SER A 321 2.59 10.15 5.53
N GLY A 322 2.52 10.31 6.83
CA GLY A 322 1.29 10.15 7.62
C GLY A 322 0.13 11.08 7.20
N TRP A 323 0.45 12.15 6.49
CA TRP A 323 -0.50 13.21 6.13
C TRP A 323 -1.50 12.83 5.03
N LYS A 324 -1.13 11.92 4.13
CA LYS A 324 -1.95 11.62 2.95
C LYS A 324 -3.28 10.93 3.27
N TYR A 325 -3.35 10.19 4.37
CA TYR A 325 -4.48 9.31 4.70
C TYR A 325 -5.28 9.74 5.93
N LEU A 326 -4.86 10.79 6.62
CA LEU A 326 -5.66 11.40 7.68
C LEU A 326 -7.12 11.65 7.24
N PRO A 327 -7.39 12.21 6.05
CA PRO A 327 -8.76 12.39 5.58
C PRO A 327 -9.54 11.10 5.33
N VAL A 328 -8.87 10.03 4.87
CA VAL A 328 -9.52 8.75 4.52
C VAL A 328 -9.94 7.96 5.76
N ILE A 329 -9.17 8.06 6.84
CA ILE A 329 -9.42 7.32 8.09
C ILE A 329 -10.39 8.06 9.01
N LEU A 330 -10.45 9.39 8.95
CA LEU A 330 -11.21 10.23 9.88
C LEU A 330 -12.59 10.67 9.38
N PHE A 331 -12.96 10.48 8.11
CA PHE A 331 -14.21 11.03 7.56
C PHE A 331 -15.35 10.04 7.45
N ARG A 332 -16.55 10.52 7.86
CA ARG A 332 -17.87 9.87 7.78
C ARG A 332 -18.42 9.67 6.36
N LYS A 333 -17.68 9.98 5.31
CA LYS A 333 -18.19 9.82 3.94
C LYS A 333 -17.73 8.50 3.34
N PRO A 334 -18.59 7.84 2.54
CA PRO A 334 -18.19 6.64 1.81
C PRO A 334 -16.97 6.97 0.94
N TRP A 335 -16.16 5.96 0.72
CA TRP A 335 -15.13 5.97 -0.31
C TRP A 335 -15.83 6.23 -1.66
N SER A 336 -16.19 7.47 -1.91
CA SER A 336 -16.63 7.87 -3.23
C SER A 336 -15.42 8.43 -3.94
N ASN A 337 -15.07 7.78 -5.05
CA ASN A 337 -14.29 8.41 -6.10
C ASN A 337 -14.89 9.80 -6.38
N ARG A 338 -14.32 10.84 -5.86
CA ARG A 338 -14.47 12.21 -6.32
C ARG A 338 -13.11 12.71 -6.74
#